data_2a76b22606d6684826a29b88eb067ccc
#
_entry.id   2a76b22606d6684826a29b88eb067ccc
#
_cell.length_a   1.000
_cell.length_b   1.000
_cell.length_c   1.000
_cell.angle_alpha   90.00
_cell.angle_beta   90.00
_cell.angle_gamma   90.00
#
_symmetry.space_group_name_H-M   'P 1'
#
loop_
_entity.id
_entity.type
_entity.pdbx_description
1 polymer ?
#
loop_
_entity_poly.entity_id
_entity_poly.type
_entity_poly.pdbx_seq_one_letter_code
_entity_poly.pdbx_strand_id
1 'polypeptide(L)'
;DSALRRRAVFNAGEMMTFTRLKEVLPEANVLAHVSFDALLTTKYLHTRLKYQKMFADFVVLDKNCKVIAIIALDDSNVIKRMKQQVYQDALLESAGYRMVRYSGVPEYQQLREDFLTEFIGMNQSEQEHTINMGKSSDLYLDGIGNRIRIFS
;
A
#
# COMPACT_ATOMS: atom_id res chain seq x y z
N ASP A 1 3.87 12.53 35.49
CA ASP A 1 2.46 12.38 35.34
C ASP A 1 2.13 11.61 34.08
N SER A 2 1.15 10.73 34.14
CA SER A 2 0.82 9.78 33.11
C SER A 2 -0.34 10.21 32.21
N ALA A 3 -0.62 11.50 32.12
CA ALA A 3 -1.70 11.99 31.29
C ALA A 3 -1.50 11.56 29.82
N LEU A 4 -2.52 10.94 29.24
CA LEU A 4 -2.47 10.50 27.86
C LEU A 4 -2.70 11.68 26.92
N ARG A 5 -2.00 11.66 25.81
CA ARG A 5 -2.13 12.68 24.77
C ARG A 5 -2.36 12.02 23.43
N ARG A 6 -3.06 12.71 22.55
CA ARG A 6 -3.19 12.28 21.17
C ARG A 6 -1.85 12.45 20.45
N ARG A 7 -1.61 11.58 19.53
CA ARG A 7 -0.40 11.59 18.71
C ARG A 7 -0.82 11.54 17.24
N ALA A 8 -0.09 12.23 16.38
CA ALA A 8 -0.29 12.08 14.93
C ALA A 8 0.04 10.64 14.52
N VAL A 9 -0.80 10.07 13.65
CA VAL A 9 -0.57 8.72 13.16
C VAL A 9 0.68 8.67 12.30
N PHE A 10 0.91 9.70 11.49
CA PHE A 10 2.03 9.78 10.56
C PHE A 10 2.96 10.93 10.87
N ASN A 11 4.26 10.71 10.68
CA ASN A 11 5.19 11.81 10.49
C ASN A 11 5.06 12.30 9.03
N ALA A 12 5.81 13.36 8.68
CA ALA A 12 5.72 13.97 7.35
C ALA A 12 6.08 12.99 6.22
N GLY A 13 7.13 12.20 6.39
CA GLY A 13 7.56 11.23 5.39
C GLY A 13 6.56 10.10 5.18
N GLU A 14 5.98 9.62 6.27
CA GLU A 14 4.93 8.60 6.21
C GLU A 14 3.68 9.14 5.52
N MET A 15 3.29 10.38 5.82
CA MET A 15 2.14 11.02 5.19
C MET A 15 2.33 11.16 3.68
N MET A 16 3.49 11.61 3.25
CA MET A 16 3.81 11.73 1.83
C MET A 16 3.77 10.39 1.13
N THR A 17 4.35 9.37 1.75
CA THR A 17 4.37 8.02 1.19
C THR A 17 2.96 7.47 1.07
N PHE A 18 2.16 7.61 2.10
CA PHE A 18 0.76 7.17 2.10
C PHE A 18 -0.02 7.83 0.97
N THR A 19 0.10 9.14 0.84
CA THR A 19 -0.61 9.90 -0.21
C THR A 19 -0.19 9.45 -1.60
N ARG A 20 1.11 9.29 -1.82
CA ARG A 20 1.64 8.85 -3.11
C ARG A 20 1.20 7.43 -3.47
N LEU A 21 1.20 6.53 -2.49
CA LEU A 21 0.70 5.17 -2.71
C LEU A 21 -0.75 5.17 -3.15
N LYS A 22 -1.59 5.97 -2.51
CA LYS A 22 -3.00 6.05 -2.87
C LYS A 22 -3.20 6.64 -4.26
N GLU A 23 -2.37 7.57 -4.68
CA GLU A 23 -2.45 8.16 -6.02
C GLU A 23 -1.97 7.19 -7.09
N VAL A 24 -0.90 6.44 -6.82
CA VAL A 24 -0.36 5.46 -7.77
C VAL A 24 -1.26 4.23 -7.87
N LEU A 25 -1.87 3.83 -6.77
CA LEU A 25 -2.70 2.63 -6.66
C LEU A 25 -4.09 2.99 -6.14
N PRO A 26 -4.92 3.64 -6.97
CA PRO A 26 -6.21 4.19 -6.51
C PRO A 26 -7.21 3.14 -6.03
N GLU A 27 -7.12 1.90 -6.52
CA GLU A 27 -8.03 0.84 -6.09
C GLU A 27 -7.49 0.06 -4.88
N ALA A 28 -6.27 0.34 -4.46
CA ALA A 28 -5.67 -0.33 -3.32
C ALA A 28 -6.11 0.32 -2.02
N ASN A 29 -6.08 -0.49 -0.95
CA ASN A 29 -6.23 0.01 0.41
C ASN A 29 -4.86 -0.02 1.07
N VAL A 30 -4.44 1.11 1.59
CA VAL A 30 -3.14 1.24 2.25
C VAL A 30 -3.36 1.30 3.75
N LEU A 31 -2.86 0.30 4.46
CA LEU A 31 -2.89 0.24 5.90
C LEU A 31 -1.55 0.67 6.46
N ALA A 32 -1.58 1.29 7.64
CA ALA A 32 -0.36 1.76 8.28
C ALA A 32 -0.18 1.12 9.65
N HIS A 33 1.07 0.98 10.07
CA HIS A 33 1.43 0.49 11.40
C HIS A 33 0.76 -0.84 11.73
N VAL A 34 0.89 -1.80 10.81
CA VAL A 34 0.23 -3.10 10.96
C VAL A 34 1.14 -4.05 11.73
N SER A 35 0.62 -4.58 12.81
CA SER A 35 1.35 -5.55 13.62
C SER A 35 1.72 -6.79 12.81
N PHE A 36 2.91 -7.30 12.99
CA PHE A 36 3.31 -8.58 12.41
C PHE A 36 2.41 -9.72 12.89
N ASP A 37 1.84 -9.59 14.08
CA ASP A 37 0.92 -10.58 14.59
C ASP A 37 -0.40 -10.63 13.79
N ALA A 38 -0.69 -9.60 13.02
CA ALA A 38 -1.81 -9.56 12.08
C ALA A 38 -1.46 -10.12 10.70
N LEU A 39 -0.17 -10.27 10.41
CA LEU A 39 0.33 -10.70 9.09
C LEU A 39 0.85 -12.14 9.09
N LEU A 40 1.24 -12.64 10.25
CA LEU A 40 1.93 -13.91 10.39
C LEU A 40 1.23 -14.79 11.41
N THR A 41 1.27 -16.08 11.18
CA THR A 41 0.87 -17.07 12.15
C THR A 41 1.94 -18.15 12.24
N THR A 42 2.10 -18.73 13.41
CA THR A 42 3.04 -19.84 13.63
C THR A 42 2.55 -20.68 14.80
N LYS A 43 2.85 -21.97 14.75
CA LYS A 43 2.59 -22.86 15.86
C LYS A 43 3.67 -22.78 16.95
N TYR A 44 4.76 -22.05 16.70
CA TYR A 44 5.89 -21.97 17.64
C TYR A 44 5.80 -20.69 18.45
N LEU A 45 5.45 -20.80 19.71
CA LEU A 45 5.36 -19.66 20.62
C LEU A 45 6.66 -18.85 20.67
N HIS A 46 7.78 -19.55 20.69
CA HIS A 46 9.09 -18.91 20.71
C HIS A 46 9.28 -17.94 19.52
N THR A 47 8.88 -18.36 18.34
CA THR A 47 8.96 -17.52 17.15
C THR A 47 8.01 -16.33 17.24
N ARG A 48 6.77 -16.56 17.67
CA ARG A 48 5.77 -15.49 17.82
C ARG A 48 6.23 -14.44 18.82
N LEU A 49 6.83 -14.83 19.93
CA LEU A 49 7.32 -13.89 20.93
C LEU A 49 8.38 -12.93 20.36
N LYS A 50 9.11 -13.37 19.33
CA LYS A 50 10.12 -12.53 18.70
C LYS A 50 9.49 -11.46 17.82
N TYR A 51 8.40 -11.76 17.12
CA TYR A 51 7.86 -10.82 16.12
C TYR A 51 6.58 -10.11 16.56
N GLN A 52 5.90 -10.54 17.62
CA GLN A 52 4.57 -10.01 17.96
C GLN A 52 4.55 -8.51 18.27
N LYS A 53 5.68 -7.93 18.59
CA LYS A 53 5.81 -6.49 18.87
C LYS A 53 6.31 -5.69 17.65
N MET A 54 6.58 -6.35 16.54
CA MET A 54 7.04 -5.68 15.33
C MET A 54 5.86 -5.16 14.52
N PHE A 55 6.10 -4.08 13.78
CA PHE A 55 5.08 -3.45 12.95
C PHE A 55 5.62 -3.21 11.56
N ALA A 56 4.75 -3.38 10.57
CA ALA A 56 5.00 -2.96 9.19
C ALA A 56 4.57 -1.51 9.05
N ASP A 57 5.37 -0.71 8.37
CA ASP A 57 5.02 0.70 8.15
C ASP A 57 3.77 0.83 7.29
N PHE A 58 3.72 0.13 6.17
CA PHE A 58 2.54 0.09 5.30
C PHE A 58 2.29 -1.31 4.78
N VAL A 59 1.02 -1.66 4.67
CA VAL A 59 0.56 -2.86 3.99
C VAL A 59 -0.40 -2.44 2.90
N VAL A 60 -0.10 -2.81 1.67
CA VAL A 60 -0.92 -2.47 0.51
C VAL A 60 -1.79 -3.67 0.17
N LEU A 61 -3.11 -3.46 0.22
CA LEU A 61 -4.09 -4.50 -0.08
C LEU A 61 -4.75 -4.21 -1.44
N ASP A 62 -5.06 -5.26 -2.19
CA ASP A 62 -5.89 -5.11 -3.38
C ASP A 62 -7.37 -4.93 -2.97
N LYS A 63 -8.25 -4.79 -3.95
CA LYS A 63 -9.68 -4.60 -3.70
C LYS A 63 -10.35 -5.79 -3.02
N ASN A 64 -9.70 -6.96 -3.02
CA ASN A 64 -10.19 -8.16 -2.35
C ASN A 64 -9.51 -8.37 -0.99
N CYS A 65 -8.83 -7.35 -0.48
CA CYS A 65 -8.12 -7.36 0.78
C CYS A 65 -6.95 -8.34 0.83
N LYS A 66 -6.43 -8.73 -0.32
CA LYS A 66 -5.21 -9.53 -0.38
C LYS A 66 -3.99 -8.62 -0.37
N VAL A 67 -2.95 -9.04 0.32
CA VAL A 67 -1.73 -8.25 0.42
C VAL A 67 -0.99 -8.25 -0.90
N ILE A 68 -0.82 -7.07 -1.48
CA ILE A 68 0.01 -6.85 -2.67
C ILE A 68 1.48 -6.79 -2.26
N ALA A 69 1.77 -6.01 -1.24
CA ALA A 69 3.12 -5.80 -0.76
C ALA A 69 3.12 -5.20 0.63
N ILE A 70 4.24 -5.36 1.30
CA ILE A 70 4.52 -4.71 2.57
C ILE A 70 5.66 -3.73 2.35
N ILE A 71 5.50 -2.49 2.82
CA ILE A 71 6.45 -1.42 2.59
C ILE A 71 7.05 -0.98 3.92
N ALA A 72 8.35 -0.82 3.92
CA ALA A 72 9.09 -0.25 5.04
C ALA A 72 9.84 0.99 4.60
N LEU A 73 9.88 1.98 5.48
CA LEU A 73 10.66 3.20 5.27
C LEU A 73 11.83 3.19 6.25
N ASP A 74 13.03 3.33 5.72
CA ASP A 74 14.22 3.42 6.56
C ASP A 74 14.40 4.87 7.01
N ASP A 75 14.77 5.02 8.27
CA ASP A 75 15.12 6.33 8.80
C ASP A 75 16.65 6.52 8.80
N SER A 76 17.10 7.65 9.31
CA SER A 76 18.52 8.00 9.32
C SER A 76 19.37 7.12 10.26
N ASN A 77 18.75 6.25 11.04
CA ASN A 77 19.42 5.37 11.99
C ASN A 77 19.57 3.93 11.46
N VAL A 78 19.56 3.77 10.15
CA VAL A 78 19.56 2.45 9.48
C VAL A 78 20.69 1.55 9.95
N ILE A 79 21.89 2.10 10.12
CA ILE A 79 23.08 1.28 10.45
C ILE A 79 22.89 0.52 11.77
N LYS A 80 22.30 1.17 12.76
CA LYS A 80 22.09 0.55 14.08
C LYS A 80 21.03 -0.55 14.07
N ARG A 81 20.09 -0.51 13.10
CA ARG A 81 18.96 -1.44 13.04
C ARG A 81 19.05 -2.44 11.92
N MET A 82 20.16 -2.46 11.20
CA MET A 82 20.27 -3.28 9.99
C MET A 82 19.97 -4.77 10.24
N LYS A 83 20.49 -5.35 11.33
CA LYS A 83 20.22 -6.76 11.66
C LYS A 83 18.74 -7.01 11.94
N GLN A 84 18.08 -6.09 12.65
CA GLN A 84 16.66 -6.18 12.95
C GLN A 84 15.84 -6.07 11.67
N GLN A 85 16.20 -5.15 10.78
CA GLN A 85 15.50 -4.97 9.50
C GLN A 85 15.62 -6.21 8.63
N VAL A 86 16.83 -6.79 8.53
CA VAL A 86 17.04 -8.01 7.77
C VAL A 86 16.20 -9.16 8.33
N TYR A 87 16.13 -9.27 9.64
CA TYR A 87 15.32 -10.30 10.30
C TYR A 87 13.83 -10.11 10.03
N GLN A 88 13.33 -8.87 10.14
CA GLN A 88 11.93 -8.55 9.86
C GLN A 88 11.57 -8.89 8.42
N ASP A 89 12.39 -8.47 7.47
CA ASP A 89 12.17 -8.72 6.06
C ASP A 89 12.16 -10.22 5.77
N ALA A 90 13.11 -10.95 6.36
CA ALA A 90 13.19 -12.40 6.19
C ALA A 90 11.95 -13.13 6.72
N LEU A 91 11.41 -12.69 7.85
CA LEU A 91 10.18 -13.26 8.38
C LEU A 91 9.01 -13.10 7.40
N LEU A 92 8.81 -11.89 6.89
CA LEU A 92 7.72 -11.60 5.98
C LEU A 92 7.90 -12.30 4.64
N GLU A 93 9.10 -12.29 4.10
CA GLU A 93 9.41 -12.96 2.85
C GLU A 93 9.26 -14.48 2.97
N SER A 94 9.63 -15.06 4.11
CA SER A 94 9.47 -16.49 4.34
C SER A 94 8.01 -16.92 4.36
N ALA A 95 7.11 -16.01 4.70
CA ALA A 95 5.67 -16.26 4.66
C ALA A 95 5.06 -16.01 3.26
N GLY A 96 5.88 -15.60 2.30
CA GLY A 96 5.44 -15.39 0.92
C GLY A 96 5.08 -13.95 0.59
N TYR A 97 5.30 -13.02 1.50
CA TYR A 97 5.01 -11.60 1.23
C TYR A 97 6.09 -10.95 0.38
N ARG A 98 5.66 -10.08 -0.51
CA ARG A 98 6.55 -9.16 -1.21
C ARG A 98 6.91 -8.02 -0.27
N MET A 99 8.20 -7.85 -0.02
CA MET A 99 8.72 -6.81 0.86
C MET A 99 9.44 -5.76 0.05
N VAL A 100 9.08 -4.48 0.23
CA VAL A 100 9.72 -3.36 -0.46
C VAL A 100 10.19 -2.36 0.60
N ARG A 101 11.47 -2.04 0.55
CA ARG A 101 12.07 -1.13 1.53
C ARG A 101 12.61 0.10 0.82
N TYR A 102 12.24 1.28 1.32
CA TYR A 102 12.71 2.55 0.76
C TYR A 102 13.60 3.28 1.75
N SER A 103 14.65 3.87 1.21
CA SER A 103 15.57 4.72 1.95
C SER A 103 15.08 6.16 1.86
N GLY A 104 14.10 6.52 2.68
CA GLY A 104 13.44 7.81 2.63
C GLY A 104 12.11 7.74 1.90
N VAL A 105 11.55 8.89 1.56
CA VAL A 105 10.24 8.97 0.90
C VAL A 105 10.41 8.61 -0.58
N PRO A 106 9.72 7.56 -1.08
CA PRO A 106 9.84 7.21 -2.49
C PRO A 106 9.16 8.24 -3.39
N GLU A 107 9.78 8.50 -4.54
CA GLU A 107 9.19 9.35 -5.56
C GLU A 107 8.06 8.63 -6.29
N TYR A 108 7.18 9.38 -6.94
CA TYR A 108 6.10 8.80 -7.75
C TYR A 108 6.62 7.84 -8.80
N GLN A 109 7.68 8.22 -9.48
CA GLN A 109 8.30 7.37 -10.51
C GLN A 109 8.76 6.04 -9.93
N GLN A 110 9.38 6.06 -8.76
CA GLN A 110 9.84 4.86 -8.07
C GLN A 110 8.67 3.94 -7.75
N LEU A 111 7.60 4.50 -7.22
CA LEU A 111 6.40 3.72 -6.89
C LEU A 111 5.74 3.12 -8.13
N ARG A 112 5.65 3.88 -9.22
CA ARG A 112 5.09 3.37 -10.47
C ARG A 112 5.92 2.21 -11.02
N GLU A 113 7.24 2.30 -10.94
CA GLU A 113 8.12 1.22 -11.38
C GLU A 113 8.02 0.00 -10.49
N ASP A 114 8.03 0.19 -9.19
CA ASP A 114 7.98 -0.92 -8.24
C ASP A 114 6.63 -1.63 -8.24
N PHE A 115 5.55 -0.91 -8.57
CA PHE A 115 4.20 -1.45 -8.64
C PHE A 115 3.62 -1.37 -10.05
N LEU A 116 4.48 -1.54 -11.06
CA LEU A 116 4.12 -1.32 -12.45
C LEU A 116 2.94 -2.20 -12.90
N THR A 117 2.94 -3.47 -12.55
CA THR A 117 1.88 -4.40 -12.93
C THR A 117 0.53 -3.95 -12.37
N GLU A 118 0.50 -3.58 -11.10
CA GLU A 118 -0.71 -3.14 -10.42
C GLU A 118 -1.16 -1.77 -10.94
N PHE A 119 -0.21 -0.87 -11.16
CA PHE A 119 -0.47 0.46 -11.70
C PHE A 119 -1.11 0.38 -13.09
N ILE A 120 -0.55 -0.41 -13.98
CA ILE A 120 -1.08 -0.61 -15.33
C ILE A 120 -2.47 -1.24 -15.27
N GLY A 121 -2.65 -2.27 -14.44
CA GLY A 121 -3.92 -2.94 -14.29
C GLY A 121 -5.04 -2.01 -13.83
N MET A 122 -4.77 -1.16 -12.86
CA MET A 122 -5.75 -0.20 -12.36
C MET A 122 -6.09 0.86 -13.39
N ASN A 123 -5.09 1.37 -14.10
CA ASN A 123 -5.34 2.36 -15.14
C ASN A 123 -6.09 1.78 -16.34
N GLN A 124 -5.81 0.54 -16.74
CA GLN A 124 -6.57 -0.14 -17.78
C GLN A 124 -8.02 -0.33 -17.38
N SER A 125 -8.27 -0.72 -16.15
CA SER A 125 -9.62 -0.88 -15.63
C SER A 125 -10.39 0.43 -15.68
N GLU A 126 -9.79 1.54 -15.31
CA GLU A 126 -10.40 2.85 -15.41
C GLU A 126 -10.70 3.22 -16.86
N GLN A 127 -9.78 3.00 -17.78
CA GLN A 127 -9.97 3.30 -19.19
C GLN A 127 -11.09 2.46 -19.80
N GLU A 128 -11.14 1.18 -19.50
CA GLU A 128 -12.21 0.31 -19.98
C GLU A 128 -13.57 0.75 -19.45
N HIS A 129 -13.64 1.09 -18.17
CA HIS A 129 -14.87 1.60 -17.58
C HIS A 129 -15.32 2.88 -18.23
N THR A 130 -14.39 3.79 -18.48
CA THR A 130 -14.66 5.05 -19.17
C THR A 130 -15.20 4.83 -20.58
N ILE A 131 -14.59 3.95 -21.35
CA ILE A 131 -15.02 3.60 -22.69
C ILE A 131 -16.44 3.01 -22.66
N ASN A 132 -16.71 2.09 -21.76
CA ASN A 132 -18.01 1.46 -21.65
C ASN A 132 -19.11 2.49 -21.28
N MET A 133 -18.83 3.38 -20.37
CA MET A 133 -19.74 4.45 -20.02
C MET A 133 -19.96 5.40 -21.18
N GLY A 134 -18.92 5.68 -21.93
CA GLY A 134 -19.01 6.46 -23.14
C GLY A 134 -19.92 5.83 -24.18
N LYS A 135 -19.80 4.55 -24.41
CA LYS A 135 -20.68 3.81 -25.31
C LYS A 135 -22.12 3.84 -24.85
N SER A 136 -22.36 3.64 -23.57
CA SER A 136 -23.69 3.73 -23.01
C SER A 136 -24.29 5.10 -23.19
N SER A 137 -23.50 6.13 -23.00
CA SER A 137 -23.92 7.51 -23.22
C SER A 137 -24.27 7.76 -24.69
N ASP A 138 -23.52 7.18 -25.61
CA ASP A 138 -23.81 7.30 -27.04
C ASP A 138 -25.15 6.67 -27.38
N LEU A 139 -25.49 5.55 -26.79
CA LEU A 139 -26.79 4.91 -26.99
C LEU A 139 -27.92 5.81 -26.50
N TYR A 140 -27.76 6.45 -25.38
CA TYR A 140 -28.73 7.42 -24.89
C TYR A 140 -28.80 8.66 -25.78
N LEU A 141 -27.65 9.04 -26.31
CA LEU A 141 -27.54 10.25 -27.10
C LEU A 141 -28.22 10.18 -28.44
N ASP A 142 -28.40 8.98 -28.98
CA ASP A 142 -29.20 8.82 -30.20
C ASP A 142 -30.57 9.41 -30.02
N GLY A 143 -31.08 9.44 -28.79
CA GLY A 143 -32.34 10.07 -28.49
C GLY A 143 -32.23 11.45 -27.89
N ILE A 144 -31.13 11.76 -27.31
CA ILE A 144 -30.95 12.98 -26.51
C ILE A 144 -30.06 13.99 -27.21
N GLY A 145 -29.19 13.54 -28.08
CA GLY A 145 -28.29 14.40 -28.81
C GLY A 145 -27.19 15.03 -28.00
N ASN A 146 -26.96 14.55 -26.82
CA ASN A 146 -25.95 15.12 -25.95
C ASN A 146 -25.17 14.04 -25.21
N ARG A 147 -23.91 14.12 -25.39
CA ARG A 147 -23.03 13.16 -24.74
C ARG A 147 -22.60 13.63 -23.37
N ILE A 148 -22.94 12.87 -22.40
CA ILE A 148 -22.48 13.11 -21.07
C ILE A 148 -21.34 12.16 -20.77
N ARG A 149 -20.22 12.72 -20.49
CA ARG A 149 -19.07 11.97 -20.07
C ARG A 149 -19.14 11.78 -18.60
N ILE A 150 -19.61 10.63 -18.23
CA ILE A 150 -19.84 10.34 -16.82
C ILE A 150 -18.68 9.56 -16.29
N PHE A 151 -17.54 9.78 -16.74
CA PHE A 151 -16.44 9.11 -16.15
C PHE A 151 -15.58 10.09 -15.48
N SER A 152 -15.03 9.65 -14.57
CA SER A 152 -14.09 10.41 -13.80
C SER A 152 -12.71 9.92 -14.03
#